data_ae7ae7dfd1f7838f546d3eb288224183
#
_entry.id   ae7ae7dfd1f7838f546d3eb288224183
#
_cell.length_a   1.000
_cell.length_b   1.000
_cell.length_c   1.000
_cell.angle_alpha   90.00
_cell.angle_beta   90.00
_cell.angle_gamma   90.00
#
_symmetry.space_group_name_H-M   'P 1'
#
loop_
_entity.id
_entity.type
_entity.pdbx_description
1 polymer ?
#
loop_
_entity_poly.entity_id
_entity_poly.type
_entity_poly.pdbx_seq_one_letter_code
_entity_poly.pdbx_strand_id
1 'polypeptide(L)'
;GLHLHGLMIAPGLGLDFGNDMVMVQCNAGGTFGYKFSPTMEALIGVAVLATGRPCHLRYNYEQQQQYTGKRSPFFTTVRYAADKATGKIKAMEADWIVDHGPYSEFGDLLTLRGAQYIGAGYGIENIRGLGRTVCTNHGWGAAFRGYGAPESEFASEVLIDELAEKLGMDPLELRAVNCYKPGDT
;
A
#
# COMPACT_ATOMS: atom_id res chain seq x y z
N GLY A 1 -7.79 -13.24 2.71
CA GLY A 1 -8.90 -14.14 2.65
C GLY A 1 -8.56 -15.59 2.44
N LEU A 2 -9.36 -16.45 3.07
CA LEU A 2 -9.19 -17.90 3.11
C LEU A 2 -8.95 -18.54 1.73
N HIS A 3 -9.81 -18.24 0.78
CA HIS A 3 -9.71 -18.79 -0.58
C HIS A 3 -8.46 -18.31 -1.32
N LEU A 4 -8.12 -17.04 -1.16
CA LEU A 4 -6.94 -16.48 -1.80
C LEU A 4 -5.66 -17.14 -1.29
N HIS A 5 -5.52 -17.33 0.02
CA HIS A 5 -4.39 -18.04 0.61
C HIS A 5 -4.26 -19.46 0.09
N GLY A 6 -5.38 -20.19 0.03
CA GLY A 6 -5.38 -21.55 -0.53
C GLY A 6 -4.90 -21.60 -1.98
N LEU A 7 -5.41 -20.71 -2.82
CA LEU A 7 -5.02 -20.60 -4.23
C LEU A 7 -3.54 -20.20 -4.43
N MET A 8 -2.97 -19.44 -3.50
CA MET A 8 -1.57 -19.03 -3.55
C MET A 8 -0.61 -20.10 -3.04
N ILE A 9 -1.00 -20.83 -2.00
CA ILE A 9 -0.13 -21.77 -1.29
C ILE A 9 -0.13 -23.16 -1.93
N ALA A 10 -1.29 -23.67 -2.30
CA ALA A 10 -1.43 -25.05 -2.76
C ALA A 10 -0.53 -25.38 -3.97
N PRO A 11 -0.47 -24.57 -5.03
CA PRO A 11 0.42 -24.85 -6.16
C PRO A 11 1.90 -24.88 -5.78
N GLY A 12 2.32 -23.98 -4.86
CA GLY A 12 3.69 -23.94 -4.35
C GLY A 12 4.06 -25.18 -3.52
N LEU A 13 3.08 -25.87 -2.95
CA LEU A 13 3.26 -27.14 -2.22
C LEU A 13 3.05 -28.38 -3.10
N GLY A 14 2.70 -28.20 -4.37
CA GLY A 14 2.34 -29.30 -5.26
C GLY A 14 1.00 -29.97 -4.92
N LEU A 15 0.09 -29.21 -4.32
CA LEU A 15 -1.23 -29.68 -3.86
C LEU A 15 -2.36 -29.07 -4.70
N ASP A 16 -3.50 -29.75 -4.73
CA ASP A 16 -4.75 -29.20 -5.27
C ASP A 16 -5.59 -28.60 -4.13
N PHE A 17 -5.93 -27.32 -4.27
CA PHE A 17 -6.78 -26.64 -3.29
C PHE A 17 -8.22 -27.15 -3.35
N GLY A 18 -8.70 -27.66 -2.24
CA GLY A 18 -10.03 -28.27 -2.10
C GLY A 18 -10.02 -29.79 -2.12
N ASN A 19 -9.06 -30.44 -2.80
CA ASN A 19 -8.91 -31.89 -2.80
C ASN A 19 -7.85 -32.35 -1.79
N ASP A 20 -6.65 -31.76 -1.90
CA ASP A 20 -5.52 -32.15 -1.03
C ASP A 20 -5.33 -31.22 0.15
N MET A 21 -5.81 -29.98 0.04
CA MET A 21 -5.66 -28.97 1.07
C MET A 21 -6.98 -28.30 1.42
N VAL A 22 -7.33 -28.30 2.68
CA VAL A 22 -8.50 -27.60 3.23
C VAL A 22 -8.02 -26.52 4.20
N MET A 23 -8.53 -25.32 4.05
CA MET A 23 -8.28 -24.22 4.98
C MET A 23 -9.48 -23.97 5.87
N VAL A 24 -9.27 -24.00 7.17
CA VAL A 24 -10.28 -23.66 8.17
C VAL A 24 -9.97 -22.31 8.76
N GLN A 25 -10.90 -21.38 8.57
CA GLN A 25 -10.74 -20.01 9.07
C GLN A 25 -11.15 -19.93 10.54
N CYS A 26 -10.21 -19.46 11.37
CA CYS A 26 -10.49 -19.04 12.73
C CYS A 26 -10.91 -17.56 12.75
N ASN A 27 -11.49 -17.10 13.87
CA ASN A 27 -11.78 -15.69 14.07
C ASN A 27 -10.50 -14.86 14.01
N ALA A 28 -10.52 -13.81 13.21
CA ALA A 28 -9.42 -12.86 13.07
C ALA A 28 -9.75 -11.56 13.79
N GLY A 29 -8.80 -11.04 14.58
CA GLY A 29 -8.91 -9.75 15.26
C GLY A 29 -8.70 -8.55 14.33
N GLY A 30 -8.95 -8.70 13.04
CA GLY A 30 -8.73 -7.72 11.99
C GLY A 30 -7.61 -8.13 11.04
N THR A 31 -7.72 -7.73 9.78
CA THR A 31 -6.72 -8.06 8.75
C THR A 31 -5.72 -6.94 8.52
N PHE A 32 -6.17 -5.71 8.61
CA PHE A 32 -5.40 -4.47 8.33
C PHE A 32 -4.66 -4.49 6.98
N GLY A 33 -5.03 -5.41 6.09
CA GLY A 33 -4.44 -5.62 4.78
C GLY A 33 -3.34 -6.66 4.75
N TYR A 34 -2.40 -6.67 5.70
CA TYR A 34 -1.24 -7.58 5.63
C TYR A 34 -1.63 -9.07 5.71
N LYS A 35 -2.78 -9.40 6.29
CA LYS A 35 -3.31 -10.77 6.31
C LYS A 35 -4.05 -11.16 5.02
N PHE A 36 -3.97 -10.37 3.96
CA PHE A 36 -4.34 -10.82 2.63
C PHE A 36 -3.31 -11.78 2.05
N SER A 37 -2.07 -11.62 2.45
CA SER A 37 -0.96 -12.48 2.04
C SER A 37 -0.80 -13.64 3.00
N PRO A 38 -0.46 -14.84 2.52
CA PRO A 38 -0.01 -15.92 3.37
C PRO A 38 1.20 -15.49 4.18
N THR A 39 1.14 -15.63 5.49
CA THR A 39 2.23 -15.20 6.38
C THR A 39 3.09 -16.38 6.87
N MET A 40 2.44 -17.41 7.39
CA MET A 40 3.10 -18.60 7.94
C MET A 40 2.51 -19.92 7.44
N GLU A 41 1.41 -19.85 6.73
CA GLU A 41 0.64 -21.04 6.29
C GLU A 41 1.47 -21.90 5.33
N ALA A 42 2.23 -21.30 4.44
CA ALA A 42 3.12 -22.02 3.53
C ALA A 42 4.23 -22.78 4.29
N LEU A 43 4.82 -22.17 5.33
CA LEU A 43 5.83 -22.80 6.18
C LEU A 43 5.26 -24.01 6.93
N ILE A 44 4.03 -23.89 7.44
CA ILE A 44 3.32 -25.01 8.08
C ILE A 44 3.09 -26.12 7.06
N GLY A 45 2.65 -25.78 5.85
CA GLY A 45 2.44 -26.74 4.77
C GLY A 45 3.72 -27.54 4.44
N VAL A 46 4.84 -26.85 4.25
CA VAL A 46 6.15 -27.50 4.02
C VAL A 46 6.52 -28.41 5.20
N ALA A 47 6.36 -27.95 6.44
CA ALA A 47 6.69 -28.73 7.61
C ALA A 47 5.85 -30.03 7.74
N VAL A 48 4.55 -29.95 7.44
CA VAL A 48 3.63 -31.09 7.43
C VAL A 48 4.03 -32.10 6.36
N LEU A 49 4.30 -31.62 5.12
CA LEU A 49 4.72 -32.50 4.02
C LEU A 49 6.07 -33.18 4.31
N ALA A 50 7.02 -32.46 4.89
CA ALA A 50 8.34 -33.00 5.20
C ALA A 50 8.33 -34.01 6.38
N THR A 51 7.45 -33.82 7.35
CA THR A 51 7.44 -34.66 8.57
C THR A 51 6.38 -35.76 8.58
N GLY A 52 5.34 -35.61 7.76
CA GLY A 52 4.15 -36.45 7.79
C GLY A 52 3.38 -36.37 9.12
N ARG A 53 3.55 -35.29 9.87
CA ARG A 53 2.96 -35.08 11.20
C ARG A 53 2.25 -33.76 11.32
N PRO A 54 1.26 -33.63 12.24
CA PRO A 54 0.68 -32.33 12.57
C PRO A 54 1.75 -31.34 13.06
N CYS A 55 1.74 -30.15 12.51
CA CYS A 55 2.68 -29.09 12.86
C CYS A 55 1.93 -27.86 13.39
N HIS A 56 2.55 -27.15 14.31
CA HIS A 56 2.06 -25.90 14.88
C HIS A 56 3.15 -24.83 14.81
N LEU A 57 2.77 -23.63 14.34
CA LEU A 57 3.65 -22.48 14.32
C LEU A 57 2.95 -21.29 14.98
N ARG A 58 3.63 -20.68 15.92
CA ARG A 58 3.18 -19.46 16.58
C ARG A 58 4.32 -18.46 16.64
N TYR A 59 4.13 -17.29 16.04
CA TYR A 59 5.05 -16.19 16.20
C TYR A 59 4.81 -15.46 17.52
N ASN A 60 5.87 -15.13 18.21
CA ASN A 60 5.83 -14.10 19.26
C ASN A 60 5.78 -12.70 18.58
N TYR A 61 5.66 -11.64 19.39
CA TYR A 61 5.54 -10.28 18.87
C TYR A 61 6.76 -9.85 18.03
N GLU A 62 7.96 -10.15 18.50
CA GLU A 62 9.21 -9.84 17.82
C GLU A 62 9.32 -10.56 16.46
N GLN A 63 9.05 -11.84 16.43
CA GLN A 63 9.02 -12.65 15.22
C GLN A 63 7.98 -12.12 14.22
N GLN A 64 6.81 -11.71 14.70
CA GLN A 64 5.80 -11.13 13.85
C GLN A 64 6.28 -9.79 13.23
N GLN A 65 7.02 -8.98 13.99
CA GLN A 65 7.61 -7.76 13.45
C GLN A 65 8.71 -8.03 12.42
N GLN A 66 9.45 -9.10 12.56
CA GLN A 66 10.56 -9.45 11.66
C GLN A 66 10.12 -10.20 10.40
N TYR A 67 9.15 -11.13 10.52
CA TYR A 67 8.86 -12.10 9.48
C TYR A 67 7.52 -11.90 8.74
N THR A 68 6.74 -10.89 9.07
CA THR A 68 5.53 -10.56 8.32
C THR A 68 5.72 -9.34 7.43
N GLY A 69 4.91 -9.25 6.38
CA GLY A 69 4.95 -8.10 5.46
C GLY A 69 4.71 -6.76 6.16
N LYS A 70 5.34 -5.73 5.64
CA LYS A 70 5.31 -4.36 6.16
C LYS A 70 4.70 -3.39 5.16
N ARG A 71 4.40 -2.19 5.60
CA ARG A 71 4.09 -1.08 4.70
C ARG A 71 5.31 -0.81 3.82
N SER A 72 5.11 -0.83 2.52
CA SER A 72 6.18 -0.53 1.57
C SER A 72 6.63 0.92 1.69
N PRO A 73 7.92 1.21 1.73
CA PRO A 73 8.42 2.57 1.61
C PRO A 73 8.02 3.20 0.26
N PHE A 74 7.62 4.47 0.32
CA PHE A 74 7.38 5.32 -0.84
C PHE A 74 8.44 6.42 -0.88
N PHE A 75 9.10 6.56 -2.01
CA PHE A 75 9.99 7.66 -2.31
C PHE A 75 9.30 8.54 -3.34
N THR A 76 8.79 9.67 -2.90
CA THR A 76 7.88 10.50 -3.71
C THR A 76 8.46 11.88 -3.91
N THR A 77 8.43 12.36 -5.16
CA THR A 77 8.71 13.75 -5.52
C THR A 77 7.44 14.35 -6.10
N VAL A 78 6.98 15.45 -5.52
CA VAL A 78 5.78 16.16 -5.98
C VAL A 78 6.15 17.61 -6.30
N ARG A 79 5.53 18.15 -7.35
CA ARG A 79 5.62 19.56 -7.74
C ARG A 79 4.22 20.10 -8.01
N TYR A 80 3.93 21.29 -7.49
CA TYR A 80 2.73 22.03 -7.80
C TYR A 80 3.04 23.28 -8.61
N ALA A 81 2.17 23.60 -9.56
CA ALA A 81 2.06 24.92 -10.18
C ALA A 81 0.78 25.57 -9.68
N ALA A 82 0.90 26.68 -8.98
CA ALA A 82 -0.23 27.43 -8.43
C ALA A 82 -0.22 28.90 -8.89
N ASP A 83 -1.41 29.46 -8.98
CA ASP A 83 -1.60 30.89 -9.18
C ASP A 83 -1.24 31.64 -7.89
N LYS A 84 -0.31 32.58 -7.97
CA LYS A 84 0.21 33.28 -6.79
C LYS A 84 -0.80 34.21 -6.13
N ALA A 85 -1.77 34.73 -6.89
CA ALA A 85 -2.74 35.66 -6.35
C ALA A 85 -3.91 34.97 -5.67
N THR A 86 -4.28 33.79 -6.15
CA THR A 86 -5.48 33.08 -5.68
C THR A 86 -5.16 31.81 -4.89
N GLY A 87 -3.95 31.30 -4.96
CA GLY A 87 -3.58 30.02 -4.40
C GLY A 87 -4.14 28.80 -5.17
N LYS A 88 -4.85 29.00 -6.29
CA LYS A 88 -5.43 27.90 -7.07
C LYS A 88 -4.33 27.06 -7.72
N ILE A 89 -4.29 25.76 -7.41
CA ILE A 89 -3.37 24.81 -8.03
C ILE A 89 -3.87 24.50 -9.44
N LYS A 90 -3.00 24.70 -10.43
CA LYS A 90 -3.30 24.51 -11.86
C LYS A 90 -2.75 23.20 -12.41
N ALA A 91 -1.66 22.75 -11.85
CA ALA A 91 -1.05 21.50 -12.28
C ALA A 91 -0.28 20.84 -11.15
N MET A 92 -0.14 19.52 -11.27
CA MET A 92 0.66 18.67 -10.39
C MET A 92 1.52 17.74 -11.23
N GLU A 93 2.77 17.59 -10.86
CA GLU A 93 3.64 16.53 -11.32
C GLU A 93 4.10 15.69 -10.14
N ALA A 94 4.01 14.36 -10.25
CA ALA A 94 4.40 13.45 -9.20
C ALA A 94 5.14 12.24 -9.75
N ASP A 95 6.31 11.94 -9.19
CA ASP A 95 7.05 10.71 -9.43
C ASP A 95 7.19 9.95 -8.12
N TRP A 96 6.88 8.65 -8.12
CA TRP A 96 7.04 7.84 -6.91
C TRP A 96 7.61 6.46 -7.21
N ILE A 97 8.41 5.98 -6.29
CA ILE A 97 8.97 4.63 -6.29
C ILE A 97 8.42 3.91 -5.07
N VAL A 98 7.89 2.72 -5.28
CA VAL A 98 7.44 1.82 -4.22
C VAL A 98 8.45 0.71 -4.08
N ASP A 99 9.15 0.66 -2.94
CA ASP A 99 10.03 -0.44 -2.60
C ASP A 99 9.22 -1.56 -1.96
N HIS A 100 8.96 -2.62 -2.73
CA HIS A 100 8.15 -3.75 -2.27
C HIS A 100 8.98 -4.93 -1.75
N GLY A 101 10.28 -4.75 -1.62
CA GLY A 101 11.19 -5.77 -1.15
C GLY A 101 11.44 -6.85 -2.21
N PRO A 102 11.75 -8.09 -1.81
CA PRO A 102 12.22 -9.13 -2.73
C PRO A 102 11.10 -9.74 -3.61
N TYR A 103 9.84 -9.54 -3.25
CA TYR A 103 8.69 -10.13 -3.93
C TYR A 103 7.63 -9.09 -4.26
N SER A 104 7.11 -9.12 -5.47
CA SER A 104 6.03 -8.23 -5.91
C SER A 104 4.69 -8.96 -5.87
N GLU A 105 4.16 -9.22 -4.69
CA GLU A 105 2.87 -9.88 -4.54
C GLU A 105 1.71 -8.98 -4.98
N PHE A 106 1.63 -7.77 -4.43
CA PHE A 106 0.66 -6.74 -4.78
C PHE A 106 1.31 -5.37 -4.99
N GLY A 107 2.61 -5.34 -5.28
CA GLY A 107 3.38 -4.10 -5.42
C GLY A 107 2.90 -3.22 -6.56
N ASP A 108 2.57 -3.82 -7.70
CA ASP A 108 2.07 -3.09 -8.86
C ASP A 108 0.71 -2.45 -8.58
N LEU A 109 -0.18 -3.18 -7.89
CA LEU A 109 -1.47 -2.66 -7.47
C LEU A 109 -1.31 -1.55 -6.42
N LEU A 110 -0.34 -1.67 -5.52
CA LEU A 110 0.00 -0.63 -4.55
C LEU A 110 0.49 0.65 -5.24
N THR A 111 1.33 0.51 -6.27
CA THR A 111 1.81 1.63 -7.08
C THR A 111 0.68 2.31 -7.83
N LEU A 112 -0.26 1.54 -8.39
CA LEU A 112 -1.46 2.06 -9.02
C LEU A 112 -2.37 2.79 -8.02
N ARG A 113 -2.51 2.27 -6.80
CA ARG A 113 -3.26 2.95 -5.73
C ARG A 113 -2.60 4.29 -5.37
N GLY A 114 -1.27 4.38 -5.38
CA GLY A 114 -0.57 5.65 -5.27
C GLY A 114 -1.07 6.67 -6.28
N ALA A 115 -1.22 6.29 -7.55
CA ALA A 115 -1.74 7.17 -8.59
C ALA A 115 -3.17 7.66 -8.33
N GLN A 116 -4.01 6.83 -7.71
CA GLN A 116 -5.39 7.20 -7.40
C GLN A 116 -5.51 8.24 -6.28
N TYR A 117 -4.52 8.31 -5.39
CA TYR A 117 -4.57 9.15 -4.19
C TYR A 117 -3.57 10.31 -4.19
N ILE A 118 -2.65 10.36 -5.16
CA ILE A 118 -1.60 11.38 -5.17
C ILE A 118 -2.13 12.81 -5.28
N GLY A 119 -3.29 13.01 -5.88
CA GLY A 119 -3.99 14.29 -5.94
C GLY A 119 -4.75 14.65 -4.68
N ALA A 120 -4.80 13.75 -3.70
CA ALA A 120 -5.60 13.88 -2.48
C ALA A 120 -7.07 14.25 -2.78
N GLY A 121 -7.67 15.14 -2.00
CA GLY A 121 -9.04 15.64 -2.17
C GLY A 121 -9.14 16.96 -2.95
N TYR A 122 -8.19 17.22 -3.87
CA TYR A 122 -8.10 18.52 -4.56
C TYR A 122 -8.50 18.44 -6.03
N GLY A 123 -9.25 19.43 -6.47
CA GLY A 123 -9.64 19.62 -7.87
C GLY A 123 -8.50 20.21 -8.70
N ILE A 124 -7.54 19.36 -9.10
CA ILE A 124 -6.38 19.75 -9.91
C ILE A 124 -6.66 19.39 -11.36
N GLU A 125 -6.70 20.39 -12.24
CA GLU A 125 -7.08 20.23 -13.64
C GLU A 125 -6.08 19.36 -14.44
N ASN A 126 -4.79 19.45 -14.11
CA ASN A 126 -3.73 18.79 -14.86
C ASN A 126 -2.83 18.02 -13.92
N ILE A 127 -2.86 16.69 -14.00
CA ILE A 127 -2.00 15.81 -13.20
C ILE A 127 -1.17 14.93 -14.15
N ARG A 128 0.14 14.95 -13.94
CA ARG A 128 1.07 14.00 -14.55
C ARG A 128 1.74 13.21 -13.45
N GLY A 129 1.79 11.89 -13.58
CA GLY A 129 2.45 11.04 -12.60
C GLY A 129 3.14 9.84 -13.22
N LEU A 130 4.21 9.38 -12.59
CA LEU A 130 4.91 8.16 -12.94
C LEU A 130 5.25 7.37 -11.67
N GLY A 131 4.59 6.23 -11.50
CA GLY A 131 4.85 5.29 -10.42
C GLY A 131 5.66 4.09 -10.90
N ARG A 132 6.58 3.63 -10.05
CA ARG A 132 7.39 2.43 -10.30
C ARG A 132 7.38 1.54 -9.08
N THR A 133 7.16 0.25 -9.27
CA THR A 133 7.44 -0.76 -8.25
C THR A 133 8.86 -1.27 -8.46
N VAL A 134 9.63 -1.37 -7.39
CA VAL A 134 10.97 -1.93 -7.42
C VAL A 134 11.11 -3.09 -6.44
N CYS A 135 11.88 -4.09 -6.82
CA CYS A 135 12.29 -5.18 -5.95
C CYS A 135 13.67 -4.90 -5.40
N THR A 136 13.83 -5.07 -4.09
CA THR A 136 15.09 -4.86 -3.37
C THR A 136 15.29 -5.95 -2.31
N ASN A 137 16.40 -5.88 -1.60
CA ASN A 137 16.66 -6.75 -0.43
C ASN A 137 16.07 -6.19 0.88
N HIS A 138 15.19 -5.20 0.80
CA HIS A 138 14.43 -4.71 1.94
C HIS A 138 13.42 -5.77 2.44
N GLY A 139 12.90 -5.63 3.66
CA GLY A 139 11.79 -6.47 4.14
C GLY A 139 10.60 -6.41 3.18
N TRP A 140 9.97 -7.55 2.90
CA TRP A 140 8.91 -7.60 1.90
C TRP A 140 7.71 -6.73 2.26
N GLY A 141 7.21 -6.03 1.26
CA GLY A 141 6.02 -5.22 1.36
C GLY A 141 4.75 -6.08 1.37
N ALA A 142 3.73 -5.58 2.03
CA ALA A 142 2.40 -6.17 2.01
C ALA A 142 1.35 -5.07 1.96
N ALA A 143 0.12 -5.45 1.64
CA ALA A 143 -0.99 -4.52 1.81
C ALA A 143 -1.09 -4.11 3.29
N PHE A 144 -1.15 -2.82 3.55
CA PHE A 144 -1.35 -2.30 4.89
C PHE A 144 -2.32 -1.12 4.87
N ARG A 145 -3.10 -0.98 5.93
CA ARG A 145 -4.19 -0.02 6.16
C ARG A 145 -4.06 1.26 5.34
N GLY A 146 -5.03 1.50 4.42
CA GLY A 146 -5.00 2.60 3.46
C GLY A 146 -4.38 2.25 2.12
N TYR A 147 -3.44 1.28 2.05
CA TYR A 147 -2.89 0.66 0.83
C TYR A 147 -2.52 1.68 -0.25
N GLY A 148 -1.51 2.49 0.02
CA GLY A 148 -1.00 3.52 -0.87
C GLY A 148 -1.59 4.92 -0.66
N ALA A 149 -2.81 5.05 -0.12
CA ALA A 149 -3.39 6.35 0.17
C ALA A 149 -2.57 7.14 1.19
N PRO A 150 -2.25 6.61 2.40
CA PRO A 150 -1.50 7.39 3.39
C PRO A 150 -0.13 7.85 2.88
N GLU A 151 0.54 7.02 2.10
CA GLU A 151 1.88 7.32 1.58
C GLU A 151 1.84 8.43 0.52
N SER A 152 0.83 8.39 -0.35
CA SER A 152 0.66 9.37 -1.43
C SER A 152 0.13 10.68 -0.88
N GLU A 153 -0.91 10.63 -0.05
CA GLU A 153 -1.51 11.83 0.56
C GLU A 153 -0.53 12.54 1.49
N PHE A 154 0.32 11.80 2.22
CA PHE A 154 1.35 12.40 3.06
C PHE A 154 2.25 13.32 2.24
N ALA A 155 2.75 12.87 1.09
CA ALA A 155 3.62 13.67 0.24
C ALA A 155 2.90 14.91 -0.31
N SER A 156 1.65 14.76 -0.73
CA SER A 156 0.84 15.85 -1.27
C SER A 156 0.47 16.87 -0.20
N GLU A 157 0.07 16.42 0.98
CA GLU A 157 -0.36 17.29 2.07
C GLU A 157 0.79 18.08 2.70
N VAL A 158 1.99 17.46 2.83
CA VAL A 158 3.18 18.19 3.27
C VAL A 158 3.52 19.31 2.28
N LEU A 159 3.44 19.03 0.98
CA LEU A 159 3.73 20.05 -0.03
C LEU A 159 2.65 21.15 -0.08
N ILE A 160 1.41 20.87 0.27
CA ILE A 160 0.37 21.90 0.43
C ILE A 160 0.74 22.88 1.55
N ASP A 161 1.23 22.39 2.68
CA ASP A 161 1.66 23.28 3.78
C ASP A 161 2.87 24.13 3.37
N GLU A 162 3.85 23.54 2.69
CA GLU A 162 5.00 24.28 2.14
C GLU A 162 4.57 25.32 1.07
N LEU A 163 3.57 24.99 0.26
CA LEU A 163 3.03 25.91 -0.74
C LEU A 163 2.30 27.08 -0.07
N ALA A 164 1.52 26.81 0.98
CA ALA A 164 0.84 27.83 1.75
C ALA A 164 1.83 28.83 2.36
N GLU A 165 2.91 28.32 2.97
CA GLU A 165 3.99 29.16 3.50
C GLU A 165 4.61 30.04 2.42
N LYS A 166 4.94 29.48 1.25
CA LYS A 166 5.53 30.23 0.11
C LYS A 166 4.59 31.29 -0.45
N LEU A 167 3.28 31.09 -0.39
CA LEU A 167 2.26 32.04 -0.84
C LEU A 167 1.87 33.06 0.24
N GLY A 168 2.29 32.84 1.48
CA GLY A 168 1.85 33.65 2.62
C GLY A 168 0.37 33.47 2.95
N MET A 169 -0.20 32.31 2.65
CA MET A 169 -1.59 31.94 2.91
C MET A 169 -1.70 31.03 4.13
N ASP A 170 -2.85 31.08 4.79
CA ASP A 170 -3.20 30.07 5.78
C ASP A 170 -3.36 28.68 5.10
N PRO A 171 -2.79 27.59 5.65
CA PRO A 171 -2.88 26.26 5.05
C PRO A 171 -4.33 25.75 4.88
N LEU A 172 -5.25 26.12 5.77
CA LEU A 172 -6.66 25.75 5.66
C LEU A 172 -7.36 26.54 4.56
N GLU A 173 -7.03 27.84 4.40
CA GLU A 173 -7.53 28.64 3.30
C GLU A 173 -7.06 28.10 1.96
N LEU A 174 -5.79 27.74 1.83
CA LEU A 174 -5.26 27.12 0.60
C LEU A 174 -5.98 25.80 0.28
N ARG A 175 -6.24 24.94 1.28
CA ARG A 175 -7.04 23.72 1.11
C ARG A 175 -8.47 24.05 0.67
N ALA A 176 -9.13 25.00 1.31
CA ALA A 176 -10.50 25.40 0.98
C ALA A 176 -10.65 25.93 -0.46
N VAL A 177 -9.62 26.63 -0.97
CA VAL A 177 -9.58 27.08 -2.37
C VAL A 177 -9.51 25.90 -3.35
N ASN A 178 -8.81 24.82 -2.96
CA ASN A 178 -8.47 23.73 -3.87
C ASN A 178 -9.28 22.44 -3.67
N CYS A 179 -9.95 22.24 -2.54
CA CYS A 179 -10.81 21.08 -2.33
C CYS A 179 -11.92 20.96 -3.37
N TYR A 180 -12.31 19.73 -3.67
CA TYR A 180 -13.50 19.44 -4.46
C TYR A 180 -14.74 20.10 -3.85
N LYS A 181 -15.60 20.59 -4.72
CA LYS A 181 -16.89 21.18 -4.36
C LYS A 181 -18.04 20.36 -4.95
N PRO A 182 -19.25 20.45 -4.38
CA PRO A 182 -20.42 19.81 -4.97
C PRO A 182 -20.58 20.23 -6.44
N GLY A 183 -20.60 19.26 -7.34
CA GLY A 183 -20.70 19.50 -8.78
C GLY A 183 -19.37 19.45 -9.55
N ASP A 184 -18.23 19.37 -8.88
CA ASP A 184 -16.95 19.11 -9.54
C ASP A 184 -16.93 17.65 -10.05
N THR A 185 -16.30 17.42 -11.22
CA THR A 185 -16.19 16.10 -11.89
C THR A 185 -14.73 15.74 -12.08
#